data_0e088fa94d096fc2cfb488281e375ce4
#
_entry.id   0e088fa94d096fc2cfb488281e375ce4
#
_cell.length_a   1.000
_cell.length_b   1.000
_cell.length_c   1.000
_cell.angle_alpha   90.00
_cell.angle_beta   90.00
_cell.angle_gamma   90.00
#
_symmetry.space_group_name_H-M   'P 1'
#
loop_
_entity.id
_entity.type
_entity.pdbx_description
1 polymer ?
#
loop_
_entity_poly.entity_id
_entity_poly.type
_entity_poly.pdbx_seq_one_letter_code
_entity_poly.pdbx_strand_id
1 'polypeptide(L)'
;MSRGNYILLTAVFATSVGAWILSRSCLLPPHGPLQFLRGFPGSDEKITPQLAVLAYSLRLVEDNYVHELDKDDRQRLLEHAIEAALQSLDEHSSYISPQEYLRFRELEQGHFGGIGVQISQHPLTNQLIVQSPIPNTPAFRAGLQNGDVIVAVNQESVSNIEEAISRIKGPPGTKVQLTIRPWGQSDTRVVEVERADIPIESVLGVERSPEGQWNFWLDKSLGLGYVRLEAFNPTSSQELYNVLTLLRQQALRGLVLDLRGNPGGRLETAIEVAELFLPKDSPIVTVHGRRRSLETYRTGKVRESLWQRLNLEPGVFLDLPLVVLIDAQSASASEILASALQDNHRATLIGQRTFGKASVQTVFPLPPSNHALKLTTAEYLRPSGKNIHRFRTAKDTDIWGVTPDVLIPLSSEEQQQLLLSQRLRDLLWRTQHLRHMQERFDLSTALLGSSATTIDPDNFLYIRTRWASAETDPVLERACAILRQSLERK
;
A
#
# COMPACT_ATOMS: atom_id res chain seq x y z
N MET A 1 23.93 9.95 -45.06
CA MET A 1 24.49 11.19 -44.46
C MET A 1 25.67 10.77 -43.59
N SER A 2 26.89 11.24 -43.88
CA SER A 2 28.12 10.78 -43.25
C SER A 2 28.30 11.40 -41.85
N ARG A 3 28.97 10.67 -40.96
CA ARG A 3 29.30 11.11 -39.59
C ARG A 3 29.96 12.50 -39.46
N GLY A 4 30.50 13.03 -40.58
CA GLY A 4 31.13 14.35 -40.62
C GLY A 4 30.13 15.54 -40.49
N ASN A 5 28.89 15.35 -40.91
CA ASN A 5 27.88 16.45 -40.87
C ASN A 5 27.30 16.69 -39.50
N TYR A 6 27.31 15.68 -38.60
CA TYR A 6 26.84 15.85 -37.22
C TYR A 6 27.82 16.64 -36.34
N ILE A 7 29.11 16.50 -36.58
CA ILE A 7 30.13 17.23 -35.79
C ILE A 7 30.11 18.72 -36.16
N LEU A 8 29.83 19.06 -37.41
CA LEU A 8 29.76 20.46 -37.83
C LEU A 8 28.51 21.20 -37.31
N LEU A 9 27.37 20.49 -37.21
CA LEU A 9 26.13 21.07 -36.67
C LEU A 9 26.21 21.28 -35.15
N THR A 10 26.83 20.36 -34.39
CA THR A 10 27.04 20.51 -32.96
C THR A 10 28.09 21.62 -32.64
N ALA A 11 29.12 21.78 -33.46
CA ALA A 11 30.09 22.86 -33.27
C ALA A 11 29.50 24.26 -33.55
N VAL A 12 28.64 24.41 -34.56
CA VAL A 12 27.97 25.66 -34.88
C VAL A 12 26.93 26.04 -33.80
N PHE A 13 26.21 25.05 -33.22
CA PHE A 13 25.28 25.28 -32.13
C PHE A 13 25.99 25.67 -30.83
N ALA A 14 27.15 25.01 -30.53
CA ALA A 14 27.92 25.33 -29.32
C ALA A 14 28.57 26.72 -29.40
N THR A 15 29.01 27.15 -30.60
CA THR A 15 29.60 28.49 -30.79
C THR A 15 28.54 29.60 -30.76
N SER A 16 27.32 29.38 -31.29
CA SER A 16 26.26 30.39 -31.27
C SER A 16 25.64 30.54 -29.88
N VAL A 17 25.51 29.47 -29.09
CA VAL A 17 25.08 29.56 -27.68
C VAL A 17 26.16 30.17 -26.81
N GLY A 18 27.45 29.84 -27.02
CA GLY A 18 28.56 30.42 -26.31
C GLY A 18 28.71 31.93 -26.58
N ALA A 19 28.53 32.37 -27.83
CA ALA A 19 28.60 33.82 -28.20
C ALA A 19 27.41 34.60 -27.62
N TRP A 20 26.24 34.01 -27.51
CA TRP A 20 25.06 34.65 -26.93
C TRP A 20 25.17 34.78 -25.39
N ILE A 21 25.75 33.79 -24.71
CA ILE A 21 26.04 33.82 -23.28
C ILE A 21 27.11 34.86 -22.97
N LEU A 22 28.15 35.02 -23.80
CA LEU A 22 29.20 35.99 -23.60
C LEU A 22 28.77 37.42 -23.89
N SER A 23 27.76 37.67 -24.76
CA SER A 23 27.27 39.02 -25.05
C SER A 23 26.35 39.61 -23.97
N ARG A 24 25.84 38.82 -23.06
CA ARG A 24 24.99 39.25 -21.91
C ARG A 24 25.70 39.23 -20.58
N SER A 25 27.00 38.94 -20.53
CA SER A 25 27.80 38.90 -19.29
C SER A 25 27.95 40.24 -18.57
N CYS A 26 27.38 41.32 -19.07
CA CYS A 26 27.43 42.65 -18.45
C CYS A 26 26.24 43.01 -17.55
N LEU A 27 25.31 42.06 -17.27
CA LEU A 27 24.15 42.32 -16.41
C LEU A 27 24.03 41.33 -15.25
N LEU A 28 25.14 40.94 -14.65
CA LEU A 28 25.08 40.35 -13.31
C LEU A 28 24.70 41.46 -12.31
N PRO A 29 23.64 41.32 -11.52
CA PRO A 29 23.35 42.28 -10.47
C PRO A 29 24.53 42.35 -9.51
N PRO A 30 24.82 43.51 -8.92
CA PRO A 30 26.01 43.74 -8.08
C PRO A 30 26.07 42.95 -6.78
N HIS A 31 25.07 42.09 -6.55
CA HIS A 31 24.96 41.20 -5.40
C HIS A 31 25.00 39.76 -5.87
N GLY A 32 26.14 39.10 -5.68
CA GLY A 32 26.32 37.67 -6.03
C GLY A 32 25.32 36.74 -5.32
N PRO A 33 25.12 35.49 -5.84
CA PRO A 33 24.11 34.54 -5.37
C PRO A 33 24.18 34.21 -3.88
N LEU A 34 25.31 34.49 -3.21
CA LEU A 34 25.51 34.17 -1.79
C LEU A 34 24.80 35.12 -0.80
N GLN A 35 24.38 36.33 -1.22
CA GLN A 35 23.66 37.24 -0.33
C GLN A 35 22.20 36.88 -0.11
N PHE A 36 21.62 36.08 -1.03
CA PHE A 36 20.22 35.68 -0.95
C PHE A 36 19.95 34.67 0.17
N LEU A 37 20.98 33.93 0.63
CA LEU A 37 20.83 32.85 1.62
C LEU A 37 21.18 33.24 3.07
N ARG A 38 21.51 34.50 3.33
CA ARG A 38 21.87 34.97 4.70
C ARG A 38 20.74 34.92 5.73
N GLY A 39 19.55 34.41 5.39
CA GLY A 39 18.39 34.33 6.26
C GLY A 39 17.89 32.92 6.56
N PHE A 40 18.53 31.88 6.05
CA PHE A 40 18.05 30.49 6.32
C PHE A 40 18.65 29.97 7.64
N PRO A 41 17.82 29.64 8.65
CA PRO A 41 18.30 29.02 9.88
C PRO A 41 18.83 27.62 9.59
N GLY A 42 20.08 27.32 9.95
CA GLY A 42 20.71 26.01 9.84
C GLY A 42 21.52 25.74 8.57
N SER A 43 21.95 26.81 7.85
CA SER A 43 22.85 26.67 6.70
C SER A 43 24.24 26.22 7.15
N ASP A 44 24.52 24.95 7.00
CA ASP A 44 25.86 24.39 7.04
C ASP A 44 26.67 25.02 5.87
N GLU A 45 27.86 25.58 6.13
CA GLU A 45 28.69 26.27 5.12
C GLU A 45 28.93 25.46 3.85
N LYS A 46 28.81 24.13 3.92
CA LYS A 46 29.07 23.21 2.81
C LYS A 46 27.95 23.12 1.77
N ILE A 47 26.68 23.41 2.13
CA ILE A 47 25.51 23.24 1.25
C ILE A 47 25.06 24.57 0.64
N THR A 48 25.41 25.68 1.29
CA THR A 48 24.97 27.03 0.92
C THR A 48 25.26 27.43 -0.54
N PRO A 49 26.45 27.15 -1.13
CA PRO A 49 26.72 27.51 -2.52
C PRO A 49 25.83 26.74 -3.54
N GLN A 50 25.59 25.47 -3.31
CA GLN A 50 24.75 24.64 -4.19
C GLN A 50 23.27 25.06 -4.12
N LEU A 51 22.77 25.38 -2.93
CA LEU A 51 21.41 25.90 -2.77
C LEU A 51 21.26 27.27 -3.43
N ALA A 52 22.31 28.13 -3.37
CA ALA A 52 22.30 29.40 -4.06
C ALA A 52 22.20 29.23 -5.59
N VAL A 53 22.93 28.29 -6.16
CA VAL A 53 22.84 27.95 -7.61
C VAL A 53 21.46 27.50 -7.97
N LEU A 54 20.85 26.60 -7.19
CA LEU A 54 19.50 26.11 -7.44
C LEU A 54 18.47 27.24 -7.38
N ALA A 55 18.49 28.04 -6.31
CA ALA A 55 17.58 29.19 -6.13
C ALA A 55 17.72 30.20 -7.28
N TYR A 56 18.96 30.53 -7.67
CA TYR A 56 19.23 31.43 -8.79
C TYR A 56 18.76 30.84 -10.12
N SER A 57 18.94 29.56 -10.34
CA SER A 57 18.45 28.88 -11.57
C SER A 57 16.92 28.92 -11.68
N LEU A 58 16.20 28.66 -10.58
CA LEU A 58 14.74 28.77 -10.55
C LEU A 58 14.27 30.19 -10.83
N ARG A 59 14.95 31.20 -10.27
CA ARG A 59 14.66 32.60 -10.57
C ARG A 59 14.91 32.95 -12.03
N LEU A 60 16.01 32.47 -12.63
CA LEU A 60 16.26 32.67 -14.07
C LEU A 60 15.16 32.07 -14.94
N VAL A 61 14.64 30.89 -14.56
CA VAL A 61 13.48 30.29 -15.25
C VAL A 61 12.28 31.20 -15.11
N GLU A 62 11.97 31.68 -13.91
CA GLU A 62 10.84 32.58 -13.65
C GLU A 62 10.92 33.90 -14.44
N ASP A 63 12.12 34.49 -14.49
CA ASP A 63 12.36 35.81 -15.13
C ASP A 63 12.44 35.72 -16.67
N ASN A 64 12.77 34.55 -17.25
CA ASN A 64 13.12 34.43 -18.67
C ASN A 64 12.32 33.39 -19.46
N TYR A 65 11.51 32.55 -18.82
CA TYR A 65 10.70 31.58 -19.54
C TYR A 65 9.69 32.30 -20.45
N VAL A 66 9.43 31.74 -21.63
CA VAL A 66 8.62 32.39 -22.67
C VAL A 66 7.15 32.64 -22.26
N HIS A 67 6.62 31.83 -21.35
CA HIS A 67 5.29 32.02 -20.79
C HIS A 67 5.40 32.45 -19.33
N GLU A 68 4.49 33.35 -18.91
CA GLU A 68 4.40 33.71 -17.50
C GLU A 68 3.97 32.48 -16.69
N LEU A 69 4.72 32.16 -15.62
CA LEU A 69 4.42 31.06 -14.73
C LEU A 69 3.38 31.51 -13.71
N ASP A 70 2.25 30.83 -13.67
CA ASP A 70 1.28 31.05 -12.61
C ASP A 70 1.72 30.41 -11.28
N LYS A 71 0.89 30.50 -10.24
CA LYS A 71 1.20 29.97 -8.93
C LYS A 71 1.36 28.45 -8.93
N ASP A 72 0.52 27.76 -9.72
CA ASP A 72 0.51 26.30 -9.80
C ASP A 72 1.69 25.80 -10.63
N ASP A 73 2.10 26.53 -11.68
CA ASP A 73 3.31 26.24 -12.46
C ASP A 73 4.57 26.32 -11.57
N ARG A 74 4.68 27.37 -10.76
CA ARG A 74 5.80 27.54 -9.82
C ARG A 74 5.86 26.42 -8.79
N GLN A 75 4.70 26.04 -8.27
CA GLN A 75 4.59 24.92 -7.31
C GLN A 75 5.03 23.61 -7.96
N ARG A 76 4.52 23.29 -9.16
CA ARG A 76 4.91 22.09 -9.91
C ARG A 76 6.40 22.05 -10.23
N LEU A 77 6.98 23.19 -10.64
CA LEU A 77 8.42 23.29 -10.92
C LEU A 77 9.26 22.95 -9.69
N LEU A 78 8.90 23.47 -8.52
CA LEU A 78 9.57 23.19 -7.26
C LEU A 78 9.43 21.72 -6.87
N GLU A 79 8.22 21.17 -6.95
CA GLU A 79 7.94 19.76 -6.62
C GLU A 79 8.76 18.81 -7.50
N HIS A 80 8.77 19.05 -8.82
CA HIS A 80 9.57 18.25 -9.74
C HIS A 80 11.08 18.35 -9.49
N ALA A 81 11.57 19.54 -9.11
CA ALA A 81 12.99 19.72 -8.76
C ALA A 81 13.38 18.92 -7.51
N ILE A 82 12.52 18.93 -6.48
CA ILE A 82 12.72 18.14 -5.26
C ILE A 82 12.64 16.64 -5.57
N GLU A 83 11.60 16.23 -6.30
CA GLU A 83 11.41 14.83 -6.66
C GLU A 83 12.59 14.28 -7.47
N ALA A 84 13.09 15.02 -8.47
CA ALA A 84 14.26 14.62 -9.26
C ALA A 84 15.52 14.49 -8.39
N ALA A 85 15.71 15.38 -7.41
CA ALA A 85 16.80 15.30 -6.46
C ALA A 85 16.71 14.04 -5.59
N LEU A 86 15.50 13.69 -5.11
CA LEU A 86 15.27 12.50 -4.29
C LEU A 86 15.45 11.21 -5.08
N GLN A 87 14.94 11.14 -6.31
CA GLN A 87 15.09 9.99 -7.20
C GLN A 87 16.55 9.68 -7.55
N SER A 88 17.45 10.70 -7.45
CA SER A 88 18.89 10.47 -7.62
C SER A 88 19.54 9.73 -6.44
N LEU A 89 18.89 9.66 -5.29
CA LEU A 89 19.38 8.98 -4.09
C LEU A 89 19.03 7.48 -4.12
N ASP A 90 17.74 7.18 -4.23
CA ASP A 90 17.20 5.82 -4.26
C ASP A 90 15.77 5.81 -4.86
N GLU A 91 15.21 4.61 -5.06
CA GLU A 91 13.87 4.42 -5.66
C GLU A 91 12.70 4.58 -4.67
N HIS A 92 12.98 4.78 -3.38
CA HIS A 92 11.98 4.81 -2.32
C HIS A 92 11.84 6.19 -1.67
N SER A 93 12.85 7.05 -1.84
CA SER A 93 12.79 8.44 -1.40
C SER A 93 11.95 9.26 -2.39
N SER A 94 10.98 10.01 -1.89
CA SER A 94 10.05 10.78 -2.73
C SER A 94 9.54 12.03 -2.00
N TYR A 95 9.10 13.00 -2.78
CA TYR A 95 8.27 14.09 -2.30
C TYR A 95 6.83 13.59 -2.14
N ILE A 96 6.16 14.02 -1.09
CA ILE A 96 4.75 13.72 -0.83
C ILE A 96 3.96 15.02 -0.94
N SER A 97 3.08 15.10 -1.92
CA SER A 97 2.18 16.22 -2.14
C SER A 97 1.19 16.39 -0.96
N PRO A 98 0.52 17.54 -0.80
CA PRO A 98 -0.44 17.76 0.27
C PRO A 98 -1.57 16.72 0.30
N GLN A 99 -2.05 16.31 -0.87
CA GLN A 99 -3.13 15.31 -0.97
C GLN A 99 -2.62 13.91 -0.57
N GLU A 100 -1.43 13.53 -1.02
CA GLU A 100 -0.80 12.27 -0.66
C GLU A 100 -0.43 12.23 0.82
N TYR A 101 -0.01 13.36 1.40
CA TYR A 101 0.31 13.44 2.83
C TYR A 101 -0.92 13.27 3.71
N LEU A 102 -2.07 13.79 3.30
CA LEU A 102 -3.34 13.53 3.99
C LEU A 102 -3.70 12.03 3.93
N ARG A 103 -3.58 11.39 2.76
CA ARG A 103 -3.80 9.93 2.61
C ARG A 103 -2.82 9.13 3.46
N PHE A 104 -1.54 9.51 3.45
CA PHE A 104 -0.52 8.87 4.28
C PHE A 104 -0.89 8.95 5.77
N ARG A 105 -1.33 10.12 6.25
CA ARG A 105 -1.76 10.28 7.65
C ARG A 105 -2.97 9.42 8.01
N GLU A 106 -3.95 9.27 7.11
CA GLU A 106 -5.09 8.39 7.31
C GLU A 106 -4.62 6.92 7.49
N LEU A 107 -3.72 6.46 6.62
CA LEU A 107 -3.13 5.12 6.74
C LEU A 107 -2.34 4.95 8.04
N GLU A 108 -1.55 5.95 8.43
CA GLU A 108 -0.81 5.98 9.70
C GLU A 108 -1.71 5.99 10.94
N GLN A 109 -2.93 6.51 10.83
CA GLN A 109 -3.93 6.49 11.89
C GLN A 109 -4.75 5.20 11.90
N GLY A 110 -4.80 4.47 10.78
CA GLY A 110 -5.62 3.27 10.61
C GLY A 110 -7.12 3.54 10.44
N HIS A 111 -7.51 4.80 10.21
CA HIS A 111 -8.90 5.22 10.00
C HIS A 111 -8.98 6.51 9.20
N PHE A 112 -10.15 6.79 8.61
CA PHE A 112 -10.41 8.03 7.88
C PHE A 112 -11.84 8.52 8.08
N GLY A 113 -12.04 9.84 7.96
CA GLY A 113 -13.37 10.44 8.02
C GLY A 113 -14.11 10.28 6.69
N GLY A 114 -15.28 9.63 6.71
CA GLY A 114 -16.06 9.35 5.51
C GLY A 114 -17.34 8.55 5.78
N ILE A 115 -17.87 7.92 4.74
CA ILE A 115 -19.11 7.13 4.85
C ILE A 115 -18.89 5.61 4.81
N GLY A 116 -17.68 5.14 4.47
CA GLY A 116 -17.36 3.72 4.38
C GLY A 116 -17.92 3.05 3.12
N VAL A 117 -17.52 3.52 1.96
CA VAL A 117 -17.88 2.95 0.65
C VAL A 117 -16.64 2.79 -0.22
N GLN A 118 -16.52 1.65 -0.88
CA GLN A 118 -15.56 1.43 -1.94
C GLN A 118 -16.20 1.83 -3.28
N ILE A 119 -15.52 2.67 -4.05
CA ILE A 119 -15.98 3.15 -5.35
C ILE A 119 -14.94 2.87 -6.43
N SER A 120 -15.40 2.70 -7.66
CA SER A 120 -14.56 2.59 -8.85
C SER A 120 -15.13 3.46 -9.97
N GLN A 121 -14.31 3.72 -10.96
CA GLN A 121 -14.74 4.39 -12.19
C GLN A 121 -14.79 3.37 -13.32
N HIS A 122 -15.93 3.33 -14.03
CA HIS A 122 -16.11 2.44 -15.17
C HIS A 122 -15.24 2.90 -16.34
N PRO A 123 -14.34 2.07 -16.89
CA PRO A 123 -13.34 2.51 -17.85
C PRO A 123 -13.92 3.01 -19.19
N LEU A 124 -15.09 2.53 -19.59
CA LEU A 124 -15.72 2.91 -20.86
C LEU A 124 -16.75 4.06 -20.70
N THR A 125 -17.50 4.08 -19.60
CA THR A 125 -18.59 5.06 -19.41
C THR A 125 -18.20 6.19 -18.47
N ASN A 126 -17.05 6.11 -17.80
CA ASN A 126 -16.57 7.01 -16.75
C ASN A 126 -17.53 7.16 -15.55
N GLN A 127 -18.54 6.30 -15.46
CA GLN A 127 -19.47 6.31 -14.33
C GLN A 127 -18.79 5.88 -13.04
N LEU A 128 -19.14 6.55 -11.95
CA LEU A 128 -18.67 6.18 -10.62
C LEU A 128 -19.60 5.14 -10.01
N ILE A 129 -19.07 3.97 -9.67
CA ILE A 129 -19.83 2.82 -9.23
C ILE A 129 -19.46 2.48 -7.81
N VAL A 130 -20.46 2.21 -6.98
CA VAL A 130 -20.29 1.60 -5.67
C VAL A 130 -19.87 0.14 -5.87
N GLN A 131 -18.62 -0.16 -5.57
CA GLN A 131 -18.12 -1.55 -5.56
C GLN A 131 -18.67 -2.31 -4.37
N SER A 132 -18.56 -1.74 -3.18
CA SER A 132 -19.09 -2.33 -1.96
C SER A 132 -19.22 -1.27 -0.86
N PRO A 133 -20.34 -1.20 -0.13
CA PRO A 133 -20.35 -0.55 1.17
C PRO A 133 -19.56 -1.40 2.17
N ILE A 134 -18.78 -0.77 3.04
CA ILE A 134 -18.06 -1.45 4.12
C ILE A 134 -19.08 -1.81 5.22
N PRO A 135 -19.09 -3.04 5.73
CA PRO A 135 -20.02 -3.46 6.77
C PRO A 135 -19.97 -2.54 8.00
N ASN A 136 -21.13 -2.35 8.65
CA ASN A 136 -21.28 -1.53 9.86
C ASN A 136 -20.96 -0.03 9.71
N THR A 137 -20.74 0.46 8.48
CA THR A 137 -20.48 1.88 8.22
C THR A 137 -21.75 2.65 7.88
N PRO A 138 -21.69 4.01 7.85
CA PRO A 138 -22.83 4.82 7.45
C PRO A 138 -23.38 4.48 6.06
N ALA A 139 -22.51 4.24 5.07
CA ALA A 139 -22.93 3.85 3.71
C ALA A 139 -23.73 2.54 3.72
N PHE A 140 -23.27 1.55 4.48
CA PHE A 140 -23.98 0.28 4.65
C PHE A 140 -25.35 0.46 5.29
N ARG A 141 -25.45 1.25 6.38
CA ARG A 141 -26.72 1.56 7.07
C ARG A 141 -27.67 2.37 6.20
N ALA A 142 -27.15 3.28 5.37
CA ALA A 142 -27.95 4.06 4.42
C ALA A 142 -28.48 3.25 3.24
N GLY A 143 -28.12 1.97 3.14
CA GLY A 143 -28.63 1.05 2.11
C GLY A 143 -28.01 1.25 0.74
N LEU A 144 -26.78 1.77 0.66
CA LEU A 144 -25.98 1.73 -0.57
C LEU A 144 -25.67 0.28 -0.93
N GLN A 145 -25.65 -0.03 -2.22
CA GLN A 145 -25.47 -1.38 -2.72
C GLN A 145 -24.43 -1.43 -3.84
N ASN A 146 -23.86 -2.62 -4.04
CA ASN A 146 -22.97 -2.88 -5.16
C ASN A 146 -23.70 -2.55 -6.49
N GLY A 147 -23.04 -1.85 -7.39
CA GLY A 147 -23.57 -1.47 -8.69
C GLY A 147 -24.33 -0.13 -8.70
N ASP A 148 -24.66 0.46 -7.53
CA ASP A 148 -25.23 1.81 -7.51
C ASP A 148 -24.27 2.80 -8.19
N VAL A 149 -24.81 3.64 -9.08
CA VAL A 149 -24.03 4.66 -9.77
C VAL A 149 -24.15 5.99 -9.02
N ILE A 150 -23.02 6.57 -8.61
CA ILE A 150 -22.98 7.89 -7.99
C ILE A 150 -23.03 8.95 -9.10
N VAL A 151 -24.12 9.71 -9.16
CA VAL A 151 -24.36 10.73 -10.19
C VAL A 151 -23.90 12.11 -9.72
N ALA A 152 -24.15 12.43 -8.45
CA ALA A 152 -23.77 13.71 -7.86
C ALA A 152 -23.45 13.57 -6.37
N VAL A 153 -22.62 14.47 -5.84
CA VAL A 153 -22.31 14.64 -4.43
C VAL A 153 -22.64 16.08 -4.06
N ASN A 154 -23.48 16.27 -3.01
CA ASN A 154 -23.97 17.57 -2.58
C ASN A 154 -24.62 18.39 -3.72
N GLN A 155 -25.43 17.73 -4.53
CA GLN A 155 -26.14 18.28 -5.70
C GLN A 155 -25.24 18.71 -6.88
N GLU A 156 -23.93 18.53 -6.77
CA GLU A 156 -22.99 18.80 -7.86
C GLU A 156 -22.58 17.49 -8.54
N SER A 157 -22.65 17.46 -9.87
CA SER A 157 -22.20 16.30 -10.64
C SER A 157 -20.70 16.04 -10.41
N VAL A 158 -20.31 14.78 -10.42
CA VAL A 158 -18.91 14.35 -10.27
C VAL A 158 -18.45 13.65 -11.53
N SER A 159 -17.27 14.03 -12.02
CA SER A 159 -16.74 13.57 -13.30
C SER A 159 -15.66 12.51 -13.18
N ASN A 160 -15.00 12.43 -12.02
CA ASN A 160 -13.91 11.49 -11.76
C ASN A 160 -13.92 11.04 -10.31
N ILE A 161 -13.14 9.99 -10.06
CA ILE A 161 -13.10 9.31 -8.75
C ILE A 161 -12.43 10.18 -7.67
N GLU A 162 -11.42 10.96 -8.02
CA GLU A 162 -10.69 11.83 -7.08
C GLU A 162 -11.60 12.94 -6.55
N GLU A 163 -12.37 13.56 -7.43
CA GLU A 163 -13.36 14.56 -7.08
C GLU A 163 -14.45 14.00 -6.17
N ALA A 164 -14.99 12.82 -6.52
CA ALA A 164 -15.97 12.14 -5.70
C ALA A 164 -15.43 11.82 -4.30
N ILE A 165 -14.22 11.24 -4.20
CA ILE A 165 -13.59 10.93 -2.93
C ILE A 165 -13.39 12.20 -2.09
N SER A 166 -12.90 13.29 -2.69
CA SER A 166 -12.65 14.54 -1.96
C SER A 166 -13.92 15.16 -1.37
N ARG A 167 -15.06 14.99 -2.04
CA ARG A 167 -16.36 15.51 -1.58
C ARG A 167 -17.08 14.55 -0.62
N ILE A 168 -16.88 13.23 -0.78
CA ILE A 168 -17.47 12.20 0.09
C ILE A 168 -16.76 12.16 1.44
N LYS A 169 -15.42 12.26 1.46
CA LYS A 169 -14.64 12.38 2.68
C LYS A 169 -14.92 13.69 3.41
N GLY A 170 -14.68 13.69 4.71
CA GLY A 170 -14.82 14.88 5.55
C GLY A 170 -14.89 14.53 7.05
N PRO A 171 -14.96 15.55 7.91
CA PRO A 171 -14.98 15.36 9.36
C PRO A 171 -16.14 14.49 9.81
N PRO A 172 -15.92 13.54 10.74
CA PRO A 172 -17.00 12.77 11.37
C PRO A 172 -18.09 13.68 11.95
N GLY A 173 -19.36 13.23 11.89
CA GLY A 173 -20.53 13.99 12.33
C GLY A 173 -21.07 14.98 11.28
N THR A 174 -20.37 15.25 10.21
CA THR A 174 -20.89 16.07 9.10
C THR A 174 -21.68 15.22 8.10
N LYS A 175 -22.61 15.83 7.36
CA LYS A 175 -23.45 15.14 6.40
C LYS A 175 -22.95 15.31 4.98
N VAL A 176 -23.19 14.30 4.15
CA VAL A 176 -23.00 14.33 2.70
C VAL A 176 -24.26 13.81 2.02
N GLN A 177 -24.67 14.45 0.94
CA GLN A 177 -25.80 14.04 0.14
C GLN A 177 -25.31 13.40 -1.16
N LEU A 178 -25.71 12.14 -1.40
CA LEU A 178 -25.39 11.42 -2.62
C LEU A 178 -26.64 11.31 -3.48
N THR A 179 -26.55 11.72 -4.75
CA THR A 179 -27.55 11.35 -5.76
C THR A 179 -27.05 10.07 -6.42
N ILE A 180 -27.76 8.99 -6.21
CA ILE A 180 -27.44 7.68 -6.74
C ILE A 180 -28.51 7.20 -7.71
N ARG A 181 -28.09 6.47 -8.72
CA ARG A 181 -28.97 5.68 -9.57
C ARG A 181 -28.78 4.20 -9.18
N PRO A 182 -29.79 3.58 -8.56
CA PRO A 182 -29.72 2.19 -8.15
C PRO A 182 -29.47 1.28 -9.35
N TRP A 183 -28.78 0.18 -9.10
CA TRP A 183 -28.48 -0.81 -10.14
C TRP A 183 -29.75 -1.28 -10.86
N GLY A 184 -29.73 -1.28 -12.21
CA GLY A 184 -30.85 -1.75 -13.03
C GLY A 184 -32.05 -0.80 -13.08
N GLN A 185 -31.98 0.39 -12.47
CA GLN A 185 -33.01 1.41 -12.51
C GLN A 185 -32.60 2.61 -13.37
N SER A 186 -33.60 3.31 -13.95
CA SER A 186 -33.38 4.57 -14.65
C SER A 186 -33.43 5.77 -13.73
N ASP A 187 -34.22 5.68 -12.67
CA ASP A 187 -34.50 6.78 -11.77
C ASP A 187 -33.39 6.96 -10.73
N THR A 188 -33.16 8.20 -10.33
CA THR A 188 -32.21 8.51 -9.27
C THR A 188 -32.93 8.73 -7.95
N ARG A 189 -32.19 8.43 -6.84
CA ARG A 189 -32.63 8.78 -5.48
C ARG A 189 -31.53 9.55 -4.75
N VAL A 190 -31.95 10.39 -3.82
CA VAL A 190 -31.04 11.13 -2.96
C VAL A 190 -30.92 10.37 -1.63
N VAL A 191 -29.67 10.18 -1.19
CA VAL A 191 -29.35 9.52 0.08
C VAL A 191 -28.47 10.46 0.90
N GLU A 192 -28.96 10.90 2.06
CA GLU A 192 -28.18 11.67 3.02
C GLU A 192 -27.45 10.70 3.96
N VAL A 193 -26.15 10.88 4.11
CA VAL A 193 -25.29 10.01 4.94
C VAL A 193 -24.46 10.87 5.88
N GLU A 194 -24.48 10.58 7.16
CA GLU A 194 -23.60 11.20 8.15
C GLU A 194 -22.23 10.53 8.11
N ARG A 195 -21.19 11.35 8.00
CA ARG A 195 -19.81 10.85 8.00
C ARG A 195 -19.43 10.34 9.39
N ALA A 196 -18.64 9.29 9.42
CA ALA A 196 -18.12 8.71 10.63
C ALA A 196 -16.61 8.47 10.50
N ASP A 197 -16.00 8.06 11.58
CA ASP A 197 -14.66 7.53 11.59
C ASP A 197 -14.70 6.08 11.08
N ILE A 198 -14.06 5.85 9.93
CA ILE A 198 -14.10 4.55 9.21
C ILE A 198 -12.79 3.82 9.44
N PRO A 199 -12.78 2.69 10.14
CA PRO A 199 -11.59 1.89 10.33
C PRO A 199 -11.13 1.25 9.01
N ILE A 200 -9.81 1.20 8.81
CA ILE A 200 -9.19 0.50 7.69
C ILE A 200 -8.90 -0.92 8.16
N GLU A 201 -9.75 -1.86 7.75
CA GLU A 201 -9.56 -3.27 8.08
C GLU A 201 -8.25 -3.80 7.48
N SER A 202 -7.51 -4.53 8.27
CA SER A 202 -6.23 -5.14 7.85
C SER A 202 -6.19 -6.65 8.02
N VAL A 203 -7.11 -7.22 8.79
CA VAL A 203 -7.18 -8.65 9.10
C VAL A 203 -8.43 -9.25 8.47
N LEU A 204 -8.24 -10.00 7.40
CA LEU A 204 -9.28 -10.52 6.53
C LEU A 204 -9.36 -12.05 6.61
N GLY A 205 -10.57 -12.59 6.41
CA GLY A 205 -10.81 -14.03 6.40
C GLY A 205 -10.83 -14.63 5.00
N VAL A 206 -11.40 -15.82 4.90
CA VAL A 206 -11.58 -16.55 3.64
C VAL A 206 -12.61 -15.86 2.75
N GLU A 207 -13.74 -15.46 3.34
CA GLU A 207 -14.86 -14.83 2.65
C GLU A 207 -15.74 -14.07 3.64
N ARG A 208 -16.59 -13.16 3.13
CA ARG A 208 -17.58 -12.44 3.93
C ARG A 208 -18.97 -13.09 3.85
N SER A 209 -19.65 -13.15 4.99
CA SER A 209 -21.09 -13.43 5.02
C SER A 209 -21.89 -12.25 4.43
N PRO A 210 -23.18 -12.45 4.07
CA PRO A 210 -24.07 -11.36 3.64
C PRO A 210 -24.24 -10.25 4.69
N GLU A 211 -24.04 -10.56 5.97
CA GLU A 211 -24.09 -9.62 7.09
C GLU A 211 -22.75 -8.87 7.27
N GLY A 212 -21.72 -9.23 6.48
CA GLY A 212 -20.41 -8.59 6.48
C GLY A 212 -19.41 -9.16 7.48
N GLN A 213 -19.71 -10.27 8.12
CA GLN A 213 -18.77 -10.95 9.02
C GLN A 213 -17.77 -11.78 8.24
N TRP A 214 -16.50 -11.78 8.66
CA TRP A 214 -15.50 -12.64 8.10
C TRP A 214 -15.63 -14.09 8.58
N ASN A 215 -15.60 -15.05 7.65
CA ASN A 215 -15.33 -16.44 7.93
C ASN A 215 -13.81 -16.67 7.92
N PHE A 216 -13.25 -17.14 9.04
CA PHE A 216 -11.81 -17.40 9.19
C PHE A 216 -11.49 -18.91 9.12
N TRP A 217 -12.44 -19.77 8.77
CA TRP A 217 -12.24 -21.20 8.74
C TRP A 217 -12.03 -21.71 7.32
N LEU A 218 -10.89 -22.37 7.08
CA LEU A 218 -10.68 -23.21 5.90
C LEU A 218 -11.37 -24.54 6.08
N ASP A 219 -11.22 -25.14 7.27
CA ASP A 219 -11.85 -26.39 7.65
C ASP A 219 -12.12 -26.36 9.16
N LYS A 220 -13.35 -26.07 9.53
CA LYS A 220 -13.74 -25.97 10.93
C LYS A 220 -13.70 -27.31 11.65
N SER A 221 -13.94 -28.42 10.93
CA SER A 221 -13.92 -29.77 11.51
C SER A 221 -12.51 -30.20 11.93
N LEU A 222 -11.50 -29.79 11.19
CA LEU A 222 -10.09 -30.03 11.49
C LEU A 222 -9.47 -28.91 12.37
N GLY A 223 -10.19 -27.82 12.62
CA GLY A 223 -9.67 -26.66 13.34
C GLY A 223 -8.62 -25.87 12.54
N LEU A 224 -8.72 -25.84 11.20
CA LEU A 224 -7.82 -25.09 10.34
C LEU A 224 -8.35 -23.68 10.08
N GLY A 225 -7.64 -22.69 10.62
CA GLY A 225 -7.93 -21.26 10.43
C GLY A 225 -7.11 -20.65 9.30
N TYR A 226 -7.63 -19.55 8.76
CA TYR A 226 -6.98 -18.72 7.75
C TYR A 226 -7.16 -17.26 8.11
N VAL A 227 -6.06 -16.52 8.08
CA VAL A 227 -6.05 -15.08 8.24
C VAL A 227 -5.15 -14.48 7.16
N ARG A 228 -5.68 -13.53 6.40
CA ARG A 228 -4.90 -12.68 5.50
C ARG A 228 -4.65 -11.34 6.17
N LEU A 229 -3.40 -10.95 6.25
CA LEU A 229 -2.98 -9.65 6.73
C LEU A 229 -2.70 -8.77 5.50
N GLU A 230 -3.57 -7.78 5.26
CA GLU A 230 -3.53 -6.93 4.06
C GLU A 230 -2.45 -5.85 4.15
N ALA A 231 -2.21 -5.32 5.36
CA ALA A 231 -1.18 -4.33 5.67
C ALA A 231 -0.85 -4.35 7.16
N PHE A 232 0.27 -3.71 7.52
CA PHE A 232 0.65 -3.50 8.92
C PHE A 232 0.25 -2.10 9.38
N ASN A 233 -1.05 -1.91 9.64
CA ASN A 233 -1.65 -0.70 10.19
C ASN A 233 -1.45 -0.63 11.71
N PRO A 234 -1.70 0.53 12.37
CA PRO A 234 -1.58 0.66 13.83
C PRO A 234 -2.48 -0.30 14.63
N THR A 235 -3.59 -0.76 14.04
CA THR A 235 -4.58 -1.64 14.68
C THR A 235 -4.40 -3.12 14.34
N SER A 236 -3.57 -3.45 13.34
CA SER A 236 -3.47 -4.81 12.79
C SER A 236 -3.05 -5.87 13.81
N SER A 237 -2.13 -5.54 14.72
CA SER A 237 -1.69 -6.45 15.77
C SER A 237 -2.82 -6.79 16.75
N GLN A 238 -3.62 -5.77 17.13
CA GLN A 238 -4.77 -5.95 18.00
C GLN A 238 -5.90 -6.72 17.29
N GLU A 239 -6.19 -6.38 16.04
CA GLU A 239 -7.20 -7.08 15.22
C GLU A 239 -6.83 -8.56 15.10
N LEU A 240 -5.58 -8.87 14.75
CA LEU A 240 -5.10 -10.25 14.63
C LEU A 240 -5.20 -11.00 15.95
N TYR A 241 -4.77 -10.39 17.05
CA TYR A 241 -4.88 -10.99 18.38
C TYR A 241 -6.33 -11.34 18.75
N ASN A 242 -7.26 -10.42 18.48
CA ASN A 242 -8.69 -10.62 18.78
C ASN A 242 -9.25 -11.78 17.96
N VAL A 243 -8.95 -11.83 16.65
CA VAL A 243 -9.38 -12.92 15.75
C VAL A 243 -8.81 -14.26 16.21
N LEU A 244 -7.50 -14.33 16.46
CA LEU A 244 -6.86 -15.59 16.89
C LEU A 244 -7.37 -16.07 18.25
N THR A 245 -7.65 -15.15 19.17
CA THR A 245 -8.24 -15.48 20.48
C THR A 245 -9.64 -16.07 20.31
N LEU A 246 -10.47 -15.45 19.47
CA LEU A 246 -11.80 -15.97 19.14
C LEU A 246 -11.74 -17.37 18.50
N LEU A 247 -10.86 -17.57 17.53
CA LEU A 247 -10.67 -18.86 16.87
C LEU A 247 -10.14 -19.93 17.85
N ARG A 248 -9.24 -19.55 18.76
CA ARG A 248 -8.72 -20.45 19.81
C ARG A 248 -9.84 -20.95 20.72
N GLN A 249 -10.77 -20.08 21.11
CA GLN A 249 -11.97 -20.45 21.89
C GLN A 249 -12.88 -21.43 21.12
N GLN A 250 -12.80 -21.42 19.79
CA GLN A 250 -13.55 -22.29 18.88
C GLN A 250 -12.72 -23.50 18.39
N ALA A 251 -11.69 -23.90 19.14
CA ALA A 251 -10.82 -25.05 18.86
C ALA A 251 -9.91 -24.91 17.62
N LEU A 252 -9.31 -23.75 17.41
CA LEU A 252 -8.24 -23.55 16.41
C LEU A 252 -7.06 -24.49 16.71
N ARG A 253 -6.66 -25.28 15.73
CA ARG A 253 -5.56 -26.26 15.83
C ARG A 253 -4.38 -25.96 14.89
N GLY A 254 -4.61 -25.22 13.82
CA GLY A 254 -3.58 -24.80 12.87
C GLY A 254 -3.98 -23.53 12.14
N LEU A 255 -3.00 -22.70 11.77
CA LEU A 255 -3.21 -21.41 11.13
C LEU A 255 -2.42 -21.26 9.83
N VAL A 256 -3.10 -20.82 8.78
CA VAL A 256 -2.49 -20.21 7.61
C VAL A 256 -2.53 -18.70 7.77
N LEU A 257 -1.35 -18.06 7.84
CA LEU A 257 -1.20 -16.61 7.80
C LEU A 257 -0.79 -16.19 6.40
N ASP A 258 -1.65 -15.49 5.68
CA ASP A 258 -1.43 -15.08 4.30
C ASP A 258 -0.90 -13.64 4.24
N LEU A 259 0.33 -13.48 3.77
CA LEU A 259 1.00 -12.20 3.53
C LEU A 259 1.13 -11.89 2.03
N ARG A 260 0.53 -12.68 1.15
CA ARG A 260 0.57 -12.43 -0.29
C ARG A 260 -0.12 -11.11 -0.61
N GLY A 261 0.48 -10.31 -1.50
CA GLY A 261 -0.01 -8.98 -1.85
C GLY A 261 0.17 -7.91 -0.77
N ASN A 262 0.71 -8.23 0.40
CA ASN A 262 0.89 -7.28 1.51
C ASN A 262 2.15 -6.42 1.31
N PRO A 263 2.03 -5.11 1.02
CA PRO A 263 3.17 -4.24 0.73
C PRO A 263 3.98 -3.84 1.98
N GLY A 264 3.55 -4.30 3.17
CA GLY A 264 4.14 -3.95 4.45
C GLY A 264 3.33 -2.93 5.24
N GLY A 265 3.99 -2.00 5.88
CA GLY A 265 3.43 -0.98 6.75
C GLY A 265 4.37 -0.65 7.89
N ARG A 266 3.85 -0.48 9.10
CA ARG A 266 4.62 -0.05 10.27
C ARG A 266 5.55 -1.15 10.79
N LEU A 267 6.79 -0.77 11.06
CA LEU A 267 7.79 -1.65 11.68
C LEU A 267 7.32 -2.16 13.04
N GLU A 268 6.81 -1.27 13.88
CA GLU A 268 6.34 -1.60 15.23
C GLU A 268 5.23 -2.65 15.18
N THR A 269 4.29 -2.52 14.25
CA THR A 269 3.20 -3.49 14.08
C THR A 269 3.71 -4.86 13.63
N ALA A 270 4.72 -4.90 12.73
CA ALA A 270 5.32 -6.18 12.33
C ALA A 270 6.03 -6.87 13.50
N ILE A 271 6.70 -6.09 14.36
CA ILE A 271 7.32 -6.60 15.59
C ILE A 271 6.25 -7.15 16.54
N GLU A 272 5.18 -6.40 16.79
CA GLU A 272 4.06 -6.83 17.63
C GLU A 272 3.41 -8.13 17.11
N VAL A 273 3.20 -8.24 15.79
CA VAL A 273 2.67 -9.48 15.20
C VAL A 273 3.66 -10.65 15.38
N ALA A 274 4.97 -10.42 15.21
CA ALA A 274 5.97 -11.45 15.46
C ALA A 274 5.98 -11.92 16.92
N GLU A 275 5.76 -11.02 17.88
CA GLU A 275 5.68 -11.33 19.31
C GLU A 275 4.53 -12.27 19.66
N LEU A 276 3.45 -12.33 18.86
CA LEU A 276 2.37 -13.31 19.06
C LEU A 276 2.84 -14.76 18.92
N PHE A 277 3.83 -14.99 18.05
CA PHE A 277 4.23 -16.33 17.62
C PHE A 277 5.61 -16.76 18.07
N LEU A 278 6.46 -15.83 18.49
CA LEU A 278 7.85 -16.12 18.87
C LEU A 278 8.03 -16.12 20.39
N PRO A 279 8.86 -17.01 20.92
CA PRO A 279 9.17 -17.01 22.35
C PRO A 279 9.95 -15.73 22.75
N LYS A 280 9.98 -15.45 24.05
CA LYS A 280 10.71 -14.31 24.61
C LYS A 280 12.18 -14.31 24.20
N ASP A 281 12.76 -13.12 24.02
CA ASP A 281 14.14 -12.87 23.61
C ASP A 281 14.52 -13.32 22.19
N SER A 282 13.56 -13.73 21.36
CA SER A 282 13.81 -14.06 19.95
C SER A 282 14.19 -12.81 19.14
N PRO A 283 15.22 -12.86 18.28
CA PRO A 283 15.53 -11.75 17.39
C PRO A 283 14.46 -11.64 16.28
N ILE A 284 14.03 -10.41 15.99
CA ILE A 284 13.02 -10.13 14.95
C ILE A 284 13.67 -9.45 13.75
N VAL A 285 14.37 -8.35 13.98
CA VAL A 285 14.99 -7.52 12.94
C VAL A 285 16.10 -6.68 13.55
N THR A 286 17.14 -6.41 12.77
CA THR A 286 18.20 -5.45 13.14
C THR A 286 18.12 -4.26 12.20
N VAL A 287 18.00 -3.05 12.75
CA VAL A 287 17.92 -1.81 12.00
C VAL A 287 19.21 -1.02 12.18
N HIS A 288 19.73 -0.45 11.10
CA HIS A 288 20.89 0.43 11.13
C HIS A 288 20.73 1.60 10.16
N GLY A 289 21.33 2.73 10.47
CA GLY A 289 21.24 3.91 9.63
C GLY A 289 22.31 4.94 9.98
N ARG A 290 22.47 5.96 9.15
CA ARG A 290 23.51 6.99 9.32
C ARG A 290 23.48 7.69 10.69
N ARG A 291 22.27 7.96 11.22
CA ARG A 291 22.05 8.61 12.53
C ARG A 291 21.46 7.66 13.56
N ARG A 292 21.39 6.38 13.25
CA ARG A 292 20.82 5.34 14.11
C ARG A 292 21.90 4.28 14.31
N SER A 293 22.28 4.04 15.55
CA SER A 293 23.14 2.91 15.89
C SER A 293 22.48 1.59 15.51
N LEU A 294 23.28 0.56 15.31
CA LEU A 294 22.78 -0.80 15.09
C LEU A 294 21.89 -1.21 16.26
N GLU A 295 20.62 -1.46 16.00
CA GLU A 295 19.62 -1.82 17.01
C GLU A 295 18.92 -3.11 16.60
N THR A 296 19.01 -4.13 17.45
CA THR A 296 18.29 -5.40 17.23
C THR A 296 17.03 -5.44 18.08
N TYR A 297 15.88 -5.49 17.43
CA TYR A 297 14.59 -5.69 18.06
C TYR A 297 14.40 -7.16 18.42
N ARG A 298 13.99 -7.41 19.66
CA ARG A 298 13.74 -8.74 20.20
C ARG A 298 12.38 -8.79 20.89
N THR A 299 11.74 -9.94 20.87
CA THR A 299 10.47 -10.17 21.56
C THR A 299 10.59 -9.87 23.06
N GLY A 300 9.57 -9.18 23.58
CA GLY A 300 9.49 -8.80 25.02
C GLY A 300 10.43 -7.65 25.42
N LYS A 301 11.17 -7.05 24.48
CA LYS A 301 12.08 -5.92 24.76
C LYS A 301 11.68 -4.61 24.09
N VAL A 302 10.64 -4.61 23.30
CA VAL A 302 10.11 -3.40 22.66
C VAL A 302 9.33 -2.62 23.70
N ARG A 303 9.81 -1.42 24.02
CA ARG A 303 9.12 -0.53 24.98
C ARG A 303 7.78 -0.08 24.43
N GLU A 304 6.77 -0.01 25.31
CA GLU A 304 5.43 0.47 25.00
C GLU A 304 4.72 -0.35 23.89
N SER A 305 5.14 -1.59 23.66
CA SER A 305 4.42 -2.48 22.74
C SER A 305 2.98 -2.69 23.22
N LEU A 306 2.07 -3.00 22.28
CA LEU A 306 0.68 -3.32 22.61
C LEU A 306 0.60 -4.42 23.69
N TRP A 307 1.46 -5.42 23.60
CA TRP A 307 1.45 -6.56 24.52
C TRP A 307 1.86 -6.19 25.93
N GLN A 308 2.81 -5.26 26.10
CA GLN A 308 3.15 -4.72 27.42
C GLN A 308 1.96 -3.96 28.03
N ARG A 309 1.25 -3.15 27.22
CA ARG A 309 0.02 -2.45 27.68
C ARG A 309 -1.09 -3.41 28.06
N LEU A 310 -1.20 -4.56 27.39
CA LEU A 310 -2.17 -5.61 27.69
C LEU A 310 -1.67 -6.62 28.76
N ASN A 311 -0.46 -6.44 29.27
CA ASN A 311 0.20 -7.37 30.20
C ASN A 311 0.26 -8.81 29.69
N LEU A 312 0.61 -8.96 28.39
CA LEU A 312 0.77 -10.25 27.73
C LEU A 312 2.25 -10.55 27.51
N GLU A 313 2.64 -11.81 27.73
CA GLU A 313 4.00 -12.29 27.42
C GLU A 313 4.08 -12.67 25.92
N PRO A 314 5.28 -12.56 25.30
CA PRO A 314 5.50 -13.04 23.94
C PRO A 314 5.20 -14.54 23.80
N GLY A 315 4.75 -14.93 22.60
CA GLY A 315 4.47 -16.34 22.29
C GLY A 315 3.09 -16.81 22.72
N VAL A 316 2.11 -15.91 22.82
CA VAL A 316 0.71 -16.28 23.16
C VAL A 316 0.18 -17.42 22.28
N PHE A 317 0.62 -17.50 21.01
CA PHE A 317 0.26 -18.56 20.07
C PHE A 317 1.46 -19.42 19.65
N LEU A 318 2.44 -19.59 20.52
CA LEU A 318 3.66 -20.35 20.25
C LEU A 318 3.40 -21.83 19.90
N ASP A 319 2.42 -22.42 20.54
CA ASP A 319 2.00 -23.82 20.38
C ASP A 319 1.20 -24.11 19.10
N LEU A 320 0.70 -23.06 18.43
CA LEU A 320 -0.14 -23.17 17.26
C LEU A 320 0.69 -23.52 16.00
N PRO A 321 0.45 -24.66 15.32
CA PRO A 321 1.03 -24.93 14.01
C PRO A 321 0.75 -23.79 13.03
N LEU A 322 1.80 -23.24 12.42
CA LEU A 322 1.75 -22.02 11.60
C LEU A 322 2.42 -22.25 10.25
N VAL A 323 1.71 -21.91 9.19
CA VAL A 323 2.23 -21.76 7.84
C VAL A 323 2.02 -20.33 7.38
N VAL A 324 3.01 -19.75 6.70
CA VAL A 324 2.94 -18.39 6.17
C VAL A 324 3.01 -18.42 4.65
N LEU A 325 2.06 -17.75 3.98
CA LEU A 325 2.06 -17.61 2.53
C LEU A 325 2.71 -16.28 2.14
N ILE A 326 3.61 -16.32 1.16
CA ILE A 326 4.34 -15.15 0.65
C ILE A 326 4.38 -15.15 -0.89
N ASP A 327 4.48 -13.96 -1.47
CA ASP A 327 4.65 -13.77 -2.92
C ASP A 327 5.57 -12.58 -3.25
N ALA A 328 5.73 -12.31 -4.54
CA ALA A 328 6.57 -11.21 -5.02
C ALA A 328 6.05 -9.79 -4.63
N GLN A 329 4.85 -9.67 -4.11
CA GLN A 329 4.27 -8.41 -3.62
C GLN A 329 4.38 -8.29 -2.09
N SER A 330 4.73 -9.37 -1.39
CA SER A 330 5.05 -9.32 0.04
C SER A 330 6.32 -8.49 0.25
N ALA A 331 6.22 -7.31 0.88
CA ALA A 331 7.32 -6.35 0.96
C ALA A 331 7.50 -5.75 2.36
N SER A 332 8.72 -5.24 2.66
CA SER A 332 8.99 -4.42 3.85
C SER A 332 8.61 -5.12 5.17
N ALA A 333 7.61 -4.62 5.92
CA ALA A 333 7.13 -5.20 7.20
C ALA A 333 6.70 -6.67 7.04
N SER A 334 6.13 -7.06 5.88
CA SER A 334 5.82 -8.47 5.56
C SER A 334 7.08 -9.32 5.51
N GLU A 335 8.17 -8.78 4.95
CA GLU A 335 9.45 -9.48 4.86
C GLU A 335 10.13 -9.57 6.23
N ILE A 336 9.96 -8.56 7.09
CA ILE A 336 10.42 -8.59 8.48
C ILE A 336 9.73 -9.73 9.23
N LEU A 337 8.40 -9.80 9.18
CA LEU A 337 7.63 -10.86 9.84
C LEU A 337 7.98 -12.24 9.28
N ALA A 338 7.94 -12.40 7.95
CA ALA A 338 8.24 -13.67 7.29
C ALA A 338 9.65 -14.17 7.63
N SER A 339 10.67 -13.31 7.50
CA SER A 339 12.05 -13.68 7.83
C SER A 339 12.26 -13.94 9.33
N ALA A 340 11.60 -13.21 10.21
CA ALA A 340 11.66 -13.47 11.65
C ALA A 340 11.09 -14.84 11.99
N LEU A 341 9.93 -15.19 11.43
CA LEU A 341 9.32 -16.51 11.65
C LEU A 341 10.16 -17.65 11.05
N GLN A 342 10.75 -17.44 9.87
CA GLN A 342 11.60 -18.43 9.20
C GLN A 342 12.92 -18.66 9.96
N ASP A 343 13.66 -17.59 10.26
CA ASP A 343 14.97 -17.69 10.91
C ASP A 343 14.90 -18.24 12.35
N ASN A 344 13.77 -18.05 13.04
CA ASN A 344 13.50 -18.66 14.33
C ASN A 344 12.85 -20.04 14.22
N HIS A 345 12.77 -20.64 13.03
CA HIS A 345 12.16 -21.96 12.78
C HIS A 345 10.73 -22.10 13.32
N ARG A 346 9.97 -20.99 13.33
CA ARG A 346 8.63 -20.94 13.91
C ARG A 346 7.53 -21.32 12.91
N ALA A 347 7.73 -21.02 11.63
CA ALA A 347 6.76 -21.29 10.59
C ALA A 347 7.41 -21.80 9.32
N THR A 348 6.67 -22.57 8.53
CA THR A 348 7.04 -22.91 7.16
C THR A 348 6.50 -21.86 6.20
N LEU A 349 7.37 -21.25 5.39
CA LEU A 349 7.00 -20.28 4.38
C LEU A 349 6.72 -20.99 3.04
N ILE A 350 5.60 -20.67 2.41
CA ILE A 350 5.16 -21.28 1.14
C ILE A 350 4.82 -20.18 0.13
N GLY A 351 5.16 -20.39 -1.12
CA GLY A 351 4.79 -19.50 -2.21
C GLY A 351 5.96 -19.10 -3.08
N GLN A 352 6.18 -17.79 -3.26
CA GLN A 352 7.24 -17.23 -4.09
C GLN A 352 8.15 -16.31 -3.29
N ARG A 353 9.35 -16.03 -3.83
CA ARG A 353 10.29 -15.05 -3.26
C ARG A 353 9.63 -13.69 -3.11
N THR A 354 9.84 -13.02 -1.99
CA THR A 354 9.27 -11.70 -1.69
C THR A 354 9.95 -10.57 -2.49
N PHE A 355 9.44 -9.37 -2.33
CA PHE A 355 9.81 -8.18 -3.12
C PHE A 355 11.29 -7.78 -2.98
N GLY A 356 11.87 -7.87 -1.77
CA GLY A 356 13.25 -7.48 -1.50
C GLY A 356 13.40 -6.01 -1.10
N LYS A 357 12.51 -5.47 -0.27
CA LYS A 357 12.62 -4.10 0.25
C LYS A 357 13.13 -4.11 1.69
N ALA A 358 14.42 -3.88 1.88
CA ALA A 358 15.07 -3.79 3.20
C ALA A 358 15.40 -2.34 3.63
N SER A 359 14.76 -1.35 3.04
CA SER A 359 14.93 0.06 3.37
C SER A 359 13.81 0.54 4.29
N VAL A 360 14.16 1.41 5.26
CA VAL A 360 13.24 2.08 6.18
C VAL A 360 13.11 3.53 5.77
N GLN A 361 11.88 3.97 5.49
CA GLN A 361 11.60 5.36 5.18
C GLN A 361 11.08 6.10 6.41
N THR A 362 11.55 7.34 6.57
CA THR A 362 11.02 8.29 7.54
C THR A 362 10.34 9.42 6.77
N VAL A 363 9.15 9.81 7.22
CA VAL A 363 8.43 10.94 6.65
C VAL A 363 8.70 12.18 7.47
N PHE A 364 9.23 13.23 6.82
CA PHE A 364 9.56 14.52 7.39
C PHE A 364 8.56 15.56 6.90
N PRO A 365 7.64 16.03 7.75
CA PRO A 365 6.76 17.14 7.39
C PRO A 365 7.54 18.40 7.03
N LEU A 366 7.09 19.12 6.01
CA LEU A 366 7.67 20.38 5.56
C LEU A 366 6.74 21.55 5.96
N PRO A 367 6.98 22.22 7.08
CA PRO A 367 6.21 23.40 7.44
C PRO A 367 6.56 24.61 6.54
N PRO A 368 5.60 25.53 6.28
CA PRO A 368 4.26 25.60 6.87
C PRO A 368 3.19 24.82 6.10
N SER A 369 3.55 24.14 5.05
CA SER A 369 2.65 23.47 4.12
C SER A 369 2.39 22.01 4.51
N ASN A 370 1.28 21.46 4.03
CA ASN A 370 0.87 20.07 4.30
C ASN A 370 1.56 19.08 3.35
N HIS A 371 2.85 19.28 3.03
CA HIS A 371 3.65 18.32 2.27
C HIS A 371 4.77 17.73 3.13
N ALA A 372 5.41 16.69 2.63
CA ALA A 372 6.46 16.00 3.35
C ALA A 372 7.53 15.43 2.41
N LEU A 373 8.69 15.12 2.99
CA LEU A 373 9.69 14.27 2.35
C LEU A 373 9.65 12.88 2.96
N LYS A 374 9.53 11.87 2.12
CA LYS A 374 9.77 10.48 2.49
C LYS A 374 11.20 10.14 2.12
N LEU A 375 12.04 9.87 3.10
CA LEU A 375 13.46 9.59 2.91
C LEU A 375 13.83 8.22 3.44
N THR A 376 14.68 7.50 2.72
CA THR A 376 15.36 6.31 3.23
C THR A 376 16.39 6.74 4.27
N THR A 377 16.13 6.40 5.53
CA THR A 377 16.95 6.81 6.68
C THR A 377 17.67 5.65 7.34
N ALA A 378 17.24 4.42 7.08
CA ALA A 378 17.85 3.22 7.61
C ALA A 378 17.62 2.03 6.69
N GLU A 379 18.37 0.97 6.95
CA GLU A 379 18.19 -0.36 6.37
C GLU A 379 17.96 -1.37 7.48
N TYR A 380 17.40 -2.53 7.13
CA TYR A 380 17.26 -3.61 8.08
C TYR A 380 17.86 -4.93 7.59
N LEU A 381 18.27 -5.72 8.57
CA LEU A 381 18.77 -7.08 8.37
C LEU A 381 17.81 -8.05 9.04
N ARG A 382 17.58 -9.20 8.42
CA ARG A 382 16.84 -10.31 9.04
C ARG A 382 17.60 -10.90 10.24
N PRO A 383 16.99 -11.71 11.11
CA PRO A 383 17.66 -12.27 12.29
C PRO A 383 18.99 -12.96 12.02
N SER A 384 19.12 -13.64 10.89
CA SER A 384 20.38 -14.27 10.45
C SER A 384 21.49 -13.29 10.03
N GLY A 385 21.24 -11.97 10.11
CA GLY A 385 22.20 -10.93 9.73
C GLY A 385 22.30 -10.66 8.22
N LYS A 386 21.48 -11.33 7.40
CA LYS A 386 21.50 -11.14 5.95
C LYS A 386 20.67 -9.91 5.56
N ASN A 387 21.20 -9.13 4.60
CA ASN A 387 20.45 -8.08 3.91
C ASN A 387 19.59 -8.73 2.82
N ILE A 388 18.31 -8.37 2.77
CA ILE A 388 17.36 -8.87 1.75
C ILE A 388 17.04 -7.82 0.68
N HIS A 389 17.74 -6.68 0.66
CA HIS A 389 17.48 -5.62 -0.30
C HIS A 389 17.79 -6.07 -1.73
N ARG A 390 16.84 -5.83 -2.64
CA ARG A 390 17.02 -6.04 -4.06
C ARG A 390 17.59 -4.77 -4.69
N PHE A 391 18.89 -4.75 -4.93
CA PHE A 391 19.52 -3.64 -5.64
C PHE A 391 19.10 -3.60 -7.11
N ARG A 392 19.10 -2.42 -7.73
CA ARG A 392 18.75 -2.26 -9.17
C ARG A 392 19.56 -3.14 -10.12
N THR A 393 20.76 -3.51 -9.73
CA THR A 393 21.66 -4.38 -10.50
C THR A 393 21.52 -5.86 -10.16
N ALA A 394 20.60 -6.21 -9.23
CA ALA A 394 20.44 -7.58 -8.78
C ALA A 394 19.95 -8.50 -9.91
N LYS A 395 20.58 -9.65 -10.02
CA LYS A 395 20.19 -10.75 -10.91
C LYS A 395 19.33 -11.74 -10.14
N ASP A 396 18.59 -12.58 -10.85
CA ASP A 396 17.76 -13.62 -10.23
C ASP A 396 18.58 -14.64 -9.41
N THR A 397 19.88 -14.77 -9.72
CA THR A 397 20.83 -15.61 -8.99
C THR A 397 21.33 -14.98 -7.69
N ASP A 398 21.12 -13.69 -7.47
CA ASP A 398 21.58 -12.98 -6.30
C ASP A 398 20.66 -13.25 -5.10
N ILE A 399 21.21 -13.06 -3.90
CA ILE A 399 20.44 -13.22 -2.66
C ILE A 399 19.72 -11.90 -2.36
N TRP A 400 18.40 -11.90 -2.49
CA TRP A 400 17.52 -10.81 -2.11
C TRP A 400 16.14 -11.36 -1.71
N GLY A 401 15.33 -10.57 -1.02
CA GLY A 401 14.02 -10.99 -0.55
C GLY A 401 14.06 -12.17 0.43
N VAL A 402 12.90 -12.66 0.79
CA VAL A 402 12.72 -13.87 1.59
C VAL A 402 12.34 -15.01 0.66
N THR A 403 13.20 -16.02 0.56
CA THR A 403 12.92 -17.23 -0.23
C THR A 403 12.03 -18.17 0.58
N PRO A 404 10.91 -18.66 0.03
CA PRO A 404 10.05 -19.61 0.75
C PRO A 404 10.76 -20.95 0.97
N ASP A 405 10.38 -21.67 2.03
CA ASP A 405 10.85 -23.05 2.29
C ASP A 405 10.24 -24.04 1.27
N VAL A 406 9.04 -23.75 0.80
CA VAL A 406 8.35 -24.52 -0.25
C VAL A 406 7.98 -23.57 -1.39
N LEU A 407 8.73 -23.63 -2.47
CA LEU A 407 8.50 -22.82 -3.67
C LEU A 407 7.31 -23.41 -4.47
N ILE A 408 6.31 -22.58 -4.74
CA ILE A 408 5.18 -22.88 -5.63
C ILE A 408 5.19 -21.82 -6.73
N PRO A 409 5.73 -22.09 -7.89
CA PRO A 409 5.73 -21.13 -8.99
C PRO A 409 4.30 -20.98 -9.54
N LEU A 410 3.88 -19.74 -9.72
CA LEU A 410 2.64 -19.39 -10.41
C LEU A 410 2.98 -18.57 -11.64
N SER A 411 2.32 -18.84 -12.75
CA SER A 411 2.36 -18.01 -13.94
C SER A 411 1.72 -16.64 -13.67
N SER A 412 2.01 -15.64 -14.50
CA SER A 412 1.39 -14.32 -14.38
C SER A 412 -0.13 -14.37 -14.48
N GLU A 413 -0.66 -15.28 -15.29
CA GLU A 413 -2.11 -15.50 -15.44
C GLU A 413 -2.73 -16.06 -14.16
N GLU A 414 -2.12 -17.10 -13.58
CA GLU A 414 -2.57 -17.67 -12.30
C GLU A 414 -2.50 -16.65 -11.16
N GLN A 415 -1.46 -15.81 -11.11
CA GLN A 415 -1.37 -14.73 -10.12
C GLN A 415 -2.49 -13.71 -10.27
N GLN A 416 -2.79 -13.29 -11.51
CA GLN A 416 -3.89 -12.35 -11.78
C GLN A 416 -5.25 -12.95 -11.42
N GLN A 417 -5.49 -14.20 -11.76
CA GLN A 417 -6.71 -14.91 -11.40
C GLN A 417 -6.87 -15.05 -9.89
N LEU A 418 -5.80 -15.39 -9.19
CA LEU A 418 -5.79 -15.48 -7.73
C LEU A 418 -6.12 -14.12 -7.08
N LEU A 419 -5.46 -13.05 -7.53
CA LEU A 419 -5.72 -11.70 -7.04
C LEU A 419 -7.16 -11.25 -7.30
N LEU A 420 -7.70 -11.54 -8.48
CA LEU A 420 -9.09 -11.26 -8.82
C LEU A 420 -10.04 -12.02 -7.89
N SER A 421 -9.81 -13.31 -7.69
CA SER A 421 -10.65 -14.14 -6.83
C SER A 421 -10.65 -13.65 -5.37
N GLN A 422 -9.50 -13.21 -4.86
CA GLN A 422 -9.38 -12.61 -3.54
C GLN A 422 -10.20 -11.31 -3.43
N ARG A 423 -10.04 -10.38 -4.39
CA ARG A 423 -10.83 -9.14 -4.43
C ARG A 423 -12.33 -9.39 -4.49
N LEU A 424 -12.76 -10.37 -5.25
CA LEU A 424 -14.18 -10.73 -5.33
C LEU A 424 -14.74 -11.29 -4.03
N ARG A 425 -13.93 -12.05 -3.27
CA ARG A 425 -14.33 -12.56 -1.94
C ARG A 425 -14.40 -11.47 -0.89
N ASP A 426 -13.58 -10.42 -1.03
CA ASP A 426 -13.55 -9.28 -0.10
C ASP A 426 -14.78 -8.40 -0.21
N LEU A 427 -15.42 -8.37 -1.37
CA LEU A 427 -16.61 -7.57 -1.59
C LEU A 427 -17.83 -8.15 -0.85
N LEU A 428 -18.61 -7.26 -0.25
CA LEU A 428 -19.87 -7.64 0.37
C LEU A 428 -20.94 -7.83 -0.71
N TRP A 429 -21.34 -9.06 -0.94
CA TRP A 429 -22.38 -9.41 -1.91
C TRP A 429 -23.71 -9.67 -1.21
N ARG A 430 -24.72 -8.84 -1.45
CA ARG A 430 -26.10 -9.15 -1.06
C ARG A 430 -26.69 -10.09 -2.13
N THR A 431 -27.08 -11.28 -1.72
CA THR A 431 -27.46 -12.44 -2.57
C THR A 431 -28.47 -12.16 -3.67
N GLN A 432 -29.33 -11.15 -3.53
CA GLN A 432 -30.35 -10.81 -4.55
C GLN A 432 -29.77 -10.18 -5.82
N HIS A 433 -28.59 -9.54 -5.76
CA HIS A 433 -27.98 -8.82 -6.87
C HIS A 433 -27.07 -9.68 -7.76
N LEU A 434 -26.57 -10.81 -7.25
CA LEU A 434 -25.63 -11.65 -8.00
C LEU A 434 -26.23 -12.19 -9.31
N ARG A 435 -27.52 -12.55 -9.30
CA ARG A 435 -28.21 -13.06 -10.51
C ARG A 435 -28.39 -11.99 -11.59
N HIS A 436 -28.62 -10.73 -11.22
CA HIS A 436 -28.80 -9.62 -12.17
C HIS A 436 -27.49 -9.02 -12.66
N MET A 437 -26.43 -9.12 -11.88
CA MET A 437 -25.10 -8.67 -12.32
C MET A 437 -24.50 -9.60 -13.37
N GLN A 438 -24.86 -10.88 -13.40
CA GLN A 438 -24.46 -11.84 -14.41
C GLN A 438 -24.94 -11.47 -15.82
N GLU A 439 -26.10 -10.81 -15.93
CA GLU A 439 -26.74 -10.55 -17.22
C GLU A 439 -26.32 -9.24 -17.91
N ARG A 440 -25.67 -8.30 -17.19
CA ARG A 440 -25.49 -6.91 -17.70
C ARG A 440 -24.15 -6.24 -17.43
N PHE A 441 -23.20 -6.85 -16.74
CA PHE A 441 -21.97 -6.16 -16.35
C PHE A 441 -20.72 -6.97 -16.65
N ASP A 442 -19.84 -6.40 -17.44
CA ASP A 442 -18.47 -6.85 -17.54
C ASP A 442 -17.69 -6.38 -16.29
N LEU A 443 -17.88 -7.09 -15.20
CA LEU A 443 -17.23 -6.84 -13.91
C LEU A 443 -15.70 -6.92 -14.00
N SER A 444 -15.19 -7.67 -14.98
CA SER A 444 -13.75 -7.80 -15.19
C SER A 444 -13.14 -6.45 -15.53
N THR A 445 -13.81 -5.70 -16.40
CA THR A 445 -13.36 -4.37 -16.84
C THR A 445 -13.46 -3.34 -15.72
N ALA A 446 -14.50 -3.43 -14.87
CA ALA A 446 -14.70 -2.50 -13.75
C ALA A 446 -13.74 -2.75 -12.58
N LEU A 447 -13.29 -3.99 -12.36
CA LEU A 447 -12.45 -4.37 -11.22
C LEU A 447 -10.95 -4.37 -11.53
N LEU A 448 -10.56 -4.62 -12.79
CA LEU A 448 -9.15 -4.81 -13.17
C LEU A 448 -8.58 -3.64 -14.00
N GLY A 449 -9.40 -2.68 -14.42
CA GLY A 449 -8.98 -1.63 -15.35
C GLY A 449 -8.85 -2.13 -16.80
N SER A 450 -8.35 -1.27 -17.70
CA SER A 450 -8.35 -1.46 -19.16
C SER A 450 -7.48 -2.63 -19.69
N SER A 451 -6.81 -3.37 -18.86
CA SER A 451 -5.92 -4.47 -19.27
C SER A 451 -6.53 -5.87 -19.12
N ALA A 452 -7.77 -5.98 -18.62
CA ALA A 452 -8.41 -7.28 -18.46
C ALA A 452 -9.09 -7.74 -19.76
N THR A 453 -8.79 -8.96 -20.17
CA THR A 453 -9.59 -9.72 -21.13
C THR A 453 -11.00 -9.89 -20.56
N THR A 454 -12.02 -9.73 -21.42
CA THR A 454 -13.44 -9.96 -21.08
C THR A 454 -13.62 -11.30 -20.35
N ILE A 455 -14.02 -11.24 -19.08
CA ILE A 455 -14.40 -12.44 -18.34
C ILE A 455 -15.86 -12.73 -18.66
N ASP A 456 -16.11 -13.90 -19.22
CA ASP A 456 -17.45 -14.43 -19.46
C ASP A 456 -18.25 -14.42 -18.13
N PRO A 457 -19.50 -13.92 -18.11
CA PRO A 457 -20.34 -13.93 -16.91
C PRO A 457 -20.51 -15.31 -16.27
N ASP A 458 -20.55 -16.39 -17.06
CA ASP A 458 -20.57 -17.77 -16.55
C ASP A 458 -19.23 -18.16 -15.89
N ASN A 459 -18.15 -17.57 -16.35
CA ASN A 459 -16.83 -17.75 -15.76
C ASN A 459 -16.67 -16.99 -14.43
N PHE A 460 -17.44 -15.91 -14.21
CA PHE A 460 -17.40 -15.15 -12.97
C PHE A 460 -17.92 -15.95 -11.76
N LEU A 461 -19.05 -16.63 -11.89
CA LEU A 461 -19.57 -17.51 -10.84
C LEU A 461 -18.64 -18.72 -10.63
N TYR A 462 -18.09 -19.24 -11.71
CA TYR A 462 -17.11 -20.30 -11.74
C TYR A 462 -15.80 -19.87 -11.04
N ILE A 463 -15.30 -18.67 -11.30
CA ILE A 463 -14.12 -18.09 -10.62
C ILE A 463 -14.43 -17.94 -9.13
N ARG A 464 -15.57 -17.36 -8.74
CA ARG A 464 -15.94 -17.21 -7.34
C ARG A 464 -16.07 -18.54 -6.61
N THR A 465 -16.71 -19.54 -7.21
CA THR A 465 -16.95 -20.84 -6.57
C THR A 465 -15.72 -21.74 -6.63
N ARG A 466 -15.00 -21.73 -7.73
CA ARG A 466 -13.83 -22.58 -7.94
C ARG A 466 -12.57 -22.07 -7.24
N TRP A 467 -12.34 -20.74 -7.22
CA TRP A 467 -11.18 -20.13 -6.57
C TRP A 467 -11.42 -19.74 -5.10
N ALA A 468 -12.64 -19.93 -4.61
CA ALA A 468 -12.94 -19.83 -3.17
C ALA A 468 -12.55 -21.11 -2.40
N SER A 469 -12.35 -22.24 -3.08
CA SER A 469 -11.88 -23.47 -2.45
C SER A 469 -10.36 -23.55 -2.48
N ALA A 470 -9.78 -24.19 -1.47
CA ALA A 470 -8.34 -24.51 -1.46
C ALA A 470 -7.91 -25.35 -2.69
N GLU A 471 -8.84 -25.99 -3.37
CA GLU A 471 -8.62 -26.85 -4.55
C GLU A 471 -8.12 -26.12 -5.78
N THR A 472 -8.14 -24.78 -5.79
CA THR A 472 -7.75 -23.95 -6.93
C THR A 472 -6.62 -22.96 -6.64
N ASP A 473 -6.25 -22.82 -5.36
CA ASP A 473 -5.07 -22.08 -4.92
C ASP A 473 -3.99 -23.10 -4.51
N PRO A 474 -3.05 -23.43 -5.40
CA PRO A 474 -2.05 -24.48 -5.13
C PRO A 474 -1.14 -24.14 -3.96
N VAL A 475 -0.97 -22.84 -3.65
CA VAL A 475 -0.18 -22.37 -2.51
C VAL A 475 -0.96 -22.66 -1.21
N LEU A 476 -2.25 -22.34 -1.20
CA LEU A 476 -3.14 -22.58 -0.06
C LEU A 476 -3.38 -24.09 0.15
N GLU A 477 -3.58 -24.86 -0.93
CA GLU A 477 -3.69 -26.32 -0.89
C GLU A 477 -2.47 -26.95 -0.23
N ARG A 478 -1.26 -26.52 -0.63
CA ARG A 478 -0.01 -27.02 -0.05
C ARG A 478 0.11 -26.67 1.43
N ALA A 479 -0.30 -25.47 1.83
CA ALA A 479 -0.34 -25.05 3.22
C ALA A 479 -1.27 -25.93 4.07
N CYS A 480 -2.48 -26.20 3.58
CA CYS A 480 -3.44 -27.10 4.23
C CYS A 480 -2.87 -28.51 4.39
N ALA A 481 -2.20 -29.07 3.36
CA ALA A 481 -1.59 -30.38 3.42
C ALA A 481 -0.49 -30.46 4.52
N ILE A 482 0.36 -29.45 4.62
CA ILE A 482 1.41 -29.41 5.66
C ILE A 482 0.80 -29.31 7.06
N LEU A 483 -0.24 -28.48 7.25
CA LEU A 483 -0.91 -28.36 8.55
C LEU A 483 -1.60 -29.65 8.94
N ARG A 484 -2.34 -30.31 8.02
CA ARG A 484 -2.98 -31.63 8.28
C ARG A 484 -1.95 -32.64 8.76
N GLN A 485 -0.84 -32.78 8.04
CA GLN A 485 0.25 -33.68 8.43
C GLN A 485 0.84 -33.36 9.82
N SER A 486 0.95 -32.08 10.16
CA SER A 486 1.42 -31.62 11.47
C SER A 486 0.45 -31.95 12.60
N LEU A 487 -0.87 -31.94 12.32
CA LEU A 487 -1.90 -32.26 13.29
C LEU A 487 -2.07 -33.77 13.52
N GLU A 488 -1.76 -34.59 12.52
CA GLU A 488 -1.76 -36.07 12.64
C GLU A 488 -0.59 -36.61 13.45
N ARG A 489 0.51 -35.84 13.57
CA ARG A 489 1.71 -36.22 14.33
C ARG A 489 1.64 -35.86 15.82
N LYS A 490 0.67 -35.05 16.22
CA LYS A 490 0.38 -34.66 17.61
C LYS A 490 -0.77 -35.45 18.18
#